data_0df8ba3cac05868d42ccf8099bb830f7
#
_entry.id   0df8ba3cac05868d42ccf8099bb830f7
#
_cell.length_a   1.000
_cell.length_b   1.000
_cell.length_c   1.000
_cell.angle_alpha   90.00
_cell.angle_beta   90.00
_cell.angle_gamma   90.00
#
_symmetry.space_group_name_H-M   'P 1'
#
loop_
_entity.id
_entity.type
_entity.pdbx_description
1 polymer ?
#
loop_
_entity_poly.entity_id
_entity_poly.type
_entity_poly.pdbx_seq_one_letter_code
_entity_poly.pdbx_strand_id
1 'polypeptide(L)'
;DAAALCLKAGNAAVLRGGSEAFESNRAIAACIQRGLAAAGLPEEAVQVVATTDRAAVGAMITSPEHIDVIIPRGGKGLIERISRDARVPVIKHLDGICHVYVDDHADLDKALAVAVNAKTQRFGTCNTMETLLVADRVAAARRRILQAGLPPVLGDRLLFGA
;
A
#
# COMPACT_ATOMS: atom_id res chain seq x y z
N ASP A 1 1.45 -2.12 10.80
CA ASP A 1 2.24 -2.83 9.76
C ASP A 1 3.64 -2.23 9.65
N ALA A 2 3.80 -0.92 9.37
CA ALA A 2 5.11 -0.29 9.14
C ALA A 2 6.09 -0.50 10.30
N ALA A 3 5.67 -0.25 11.54
CA ALA A 3 6.50 -0.44 12.72
C ALA A 3 7.04 -1.88 12.84
N ALA A 4 6.18 -2.89 12.63
CA ALA A 4 6.60 -4.29 12.72
C ALA A 4 7.63 -4.66 11.64
N LEU A 5 7.47 -4.15 10.41
CA LEU A 5 8.41 -4.37 9.33
C LEU A 5 9.75 -3.69 9.60
N CYS A 6 9.74 -2.45 10.08
CA CYS A 6 10.95 -1.72 10.45
C CYS A 6 11.72 -2.45 11.58
N LEU A 7 11.04 -2.80 12.67
CA LEU A 7 11.63 -3.51 13.79
C LEU A 7 12.23 -4.86 13.37
N LYS A 8 11.50 -5.63 12.55
CA LYS A 8 12.00 -6.92 12.03
C LYS A 8 13.26 -6.76 11.18
N ALA A 9 13.40 -5.63 10.50
CA ALA A 9 14.58 -5.29 9.70
C ALA A 9 15.69 -4.57 10.50
N GLY A 10 15.53 -4.40 11.82
CA GLY A 10 16.50 -3.71 12.67
C GLY A 10 16.47 -2.18 12.56
N ASN A 11 15.38 -1.61 12.03
CA ASN A 11 15.23 -0.18 11.85
C ASN A 11 14.27 0.43 12.88
N ALA A 12 14.55 1.65 13.32
CA ALA A 12 13.58 2.46 14.04
C ALA A 12 12.50 3.00 13.10
N ALA A 13 11.35 3.36 13.67
CA ALA A 13 10.22 3.91 12.93
C ALA A 13 9.64 5.14 13.62
N VAL A 14 9.58 6.26 12.90
CA VAL A 14 8.84 7.46 13.32
C VAL A 14 7.56 7.54 12.49
N LEU A 15 6.42 7.45 13.16
CA LEU A 15 5.10 7.37 12.53
C LEU A 15 4.31 8.65 12.75
N ARG A 16 3.63 9.11 11.71
CA ARG A 16 2.67 10.21 11.79
C ARG A 16 1.34 9.76 11.19
N GLY A 17 0.30 9.70 12.01
CA GLY A 17 -1.05 9.36 11.58
C GLY A 17 -1.87 10.56 11.09
N GLY A 18 -2.98 10.30 10.42
CA GLY A 18 -4.00 11.30 10.12
C GLY A 18 -4.75 11.74 11.38
N SER A 19 -5.43 12.89 11.28
CA SER A 19 -6.21 13.45 12.41
C SER A 19 -7.42 12.58 12.77
N GLU A 20 -7.99 11.89 11.79
CA GLU A 20 -9.18 11.05 11.94
C GLU A 20 -8.96 9.82 12.83
N ALA A 21 -7.73 9.34 12.94
CA ALA A 21 -7.39 8.14 13.71
C ALA A 21 -6.39 8.45 14.87
N PHE A 22 -6.29 9.69 15.28
CA PHE A 22 -5.26 10.14 16.22
C PHE A 22 -5.28 9.34 17.54
N GLU A 23 -6.44 9.22 18.19
CA GLU A 23 -6.56 8.50 19.46
C GLU A 23 -6.33 6.99 19.32
N SER A 24 -6.81 6.40 18.23
CA SER A 24 -6.55 4.98 17.95
C SER A 24 -5.06 4.72 17.72
N ASN A 25 -4.37 5.62 16.99
CA ASN A 25 -2.93 5.52 16.77
C ASN A 25 -2.14 5.64 18.09
N ARG A 26 -2.55 6.54 18.98
CA ARG A 26 -1.94 6.69 20.32
C ARG A 26 -2.10 5.42 21.17
N ALA A 27 -3.31 4.86 21.20
CA ALA A 27 -3.59 3.63 21.94
C ALA A 27 -2.77 2.45 21.43
N ILE A 28 -2.67 2.29 20.12
CA ILE A 28 -1.85 1.25 19.47
C ILE A 28 -0.36 1.49 19.77
N ALA A 29 0.12 2.72 19.68
CA ALA A 29 1.50 3.07 20.00
C ALA A 29 1.89 2.68 21.44
N ALA A 30 1.03 2.99 22.40
CA ALA A 30 1.24 2.60 23.80
C ALA A 30 1.31 1.07 23.98
N CYS A 31 0.53 0.30 23.20
CA CYS A 31 0.64 -1.16 23.20
C CYS A 31 1.97 -1.64 22.62
N ILE A 32 2.43 -1.02 21.53
CA ILE A 32 3.72 -1.35 20.92
C ILE A 32 4.87 -1.07 21.87
N GLN A 33 4.88 0.11 22.53
CA GLN A 33 5.92 0.51 23.49
C GLN A 33 6.00 -0.47 24.65
N ARG A 34 4.86 -0.86 25.24
CA ARG A 34 4.83 -1.91 26.27
C ARG A 34 5.39 -3.24 25.78
N GLY A 35 5.10 -3.61 24.54
CA GLY A 35 5.64 -4.82 23.91
C GLY A 35 7.15 -4.74 23.73
N LEU A 36 7.69 -3.60 23.31
CA LEU A 36 9.13 -3.35 23.18
C LEU A 36 9.83 -3.48 24.55
N ALA A 37 9.31 -2.79 25.57
CA ALA A 37 9.85 -2.88 26.93
C ALA A 37 9.84 -4.32 27.46
N ALA A 38 8.75 -5.05 27.28
CA ALA A 38 8.65 -6.47 27.67
C ALA A 38 9.63 -7.38 26.94
N ALA A 39 10.02 -7.03 25.72
CA ALA A 39 11.02 -7.74 24.92
C ALA A 39 12.47 -7.26 25.16
N GLY A 40 12.69 -6.31 26.08
CA GLY A 40 14.01 -5.71 26.32
C GLY A 40 14.54 -4.86 25.15
N LEU A 41 13.64 -4.33 24.33
CA LEU A 41 13.97 -3.44 23.20
C LEU A 41 13.74 -1.98 23.61
N PRO A 42 14.47 -1.03 23.02
CA PRO A 42 14.25 0.40 23.28
C PRO A 42 12.82 0.80 22.89
N GLU A 43 12.12 1.49 23.79
CA GLU A 43 10.76 1.98 23.51
C GLU A 43 10.76 3.02 22.38
N GLU A 44 11.86 3.77 22.24
CA GLU A 44 12.08 4.77 21.21
C GLU A 44 12.26 4.18 19.80
N ALA A 45 12.44 2.87 19.67
CA ALA A 45 12.52 2.21 18.37
C ALA A 45 11.23 2.40 17.55
N VAL A 46 10.09 2.67 18.21
CA VAL A 46 8.86 3.07 17.54
C VAL A 46 8.29 4.33 18.18
N GLN A 47 8.31 5.40 17.45
CA GLN A 47 7.80 6.70 17.90
C GLN A 47 6.56 7.10 17.08
N VAL A 48 5.61 7.75 17.72
CA VAL A 48 4.45 8.34 17.07
C VAL A 48 4.42 9.84 17.35
N VAL A 49 4.40 10.63 16.29
CA VAL A 49 4.33 12.09 16.39
C VAL A 49 3.03 12.49 17.09
N ALA A 50 3.17 13.18 18.23
CA ALA A 50 2.07 13.49 19.14
C ALA A 50 1.24 14.72 18.71
N THR A 51 1.27 15.10 17.43
CA THR A 51 0.49 16.22 16.89
C THR A 51 -0.12 15.91 15.54
N THR A 52 -1.28 16.49 15.28
CA THR A 52 -1.94 16.46 13.98
C THR A 52 -1.51 17.61 13.07
N ASP A 53 -0.68 18.54 13.57
CA ASP A 53 -0.20 19.67 12.79
C ASP A 53 0.58 19.21 11.55
N ARG A 54 0.24 19.82 10.42
CA ARG A 54 0.93 19.57 9.15
C ARG A 54 2.35 20.14 9.10
N ALA A 55 2.70 21.04 10.02
CA ALA A 55 4.07 21.53 10.16
C ALA A 55 5.04 20.42 10.55
N ALA A 56 4.60 19.43 11.36
CA ALA A 56 5.41 18.26 11.71
C ALA A 56 5.84 17.46 10.45
N VAL A 57 4.98 17.35 9.44
CA VAL A 57 5.35 16.71 8.17
C VAL A 57 6.48 17.49 7.49
N GLY A 58 6.39 18.83 7.48
CA GLY A 58 7.44 19.69 6.94
C GLY A 58 8.78 19.45 7.64
N ALA A 59 8.79 19.41 8.97
CA ALA A 59 10.00 19.14 9.73
C ALA A 59 10.60 17.77 9.39
N MET A 60 9.77 16.71 9.39
CA MET A 60 10.25 15.36 9.08
C MET A 60 10.89 15.24 7.70
N ILE A 61 10.26 15.79 6.66
CA ILE A 61 10.76 15.68 5.28
C ILE A 61 12.01 16.50 5.00
N THR A 62 12.39 17.40 5.90
CA THR A 62 13.56 18.28 5.76
C THR A 62 14.66 17.99 6.79
N SER A 63 14.61 16.86 7.49
CA SER A 63 15.58 16.46 8.52
C SER A 63 16.40 15.22 8.12
N PRO A 64 17.28 15.32 7.12
CA PRO A 64 18.10 14.19 6.68
C PRO A 64 19.12 13.72 7.73
N GLU A 65 19.39 14.54 8.74
CA GLU A 65 20.25 14.22 9.88
C GLU A 65 19.61 13.24 10.87
N HIS A 66 18.28 13.05 10.80
CA HIS A 66 17.52 12.21 11.72
C HIS A 66 16.68 11.14 11.03
N ILE A 67 16.42 11.27 9.73
CA ILE A 67 15.54 10.41 8.96
C ILE A 67 16.25 9.97 7.67
N ASP A 68 16.47 8.66 7.53
CA ASP A 68 17.13 8.08 6.37
C ASP A 68 16.21 7.95 5.17
N VAL A 69 14.92 7.63 5.40
CA VAL A 69 13.95 7.41 4.33
C VAL A 69 12.53 7.70 4.78
N ILE A 70 11.72 8.25 3.89
CA ILE A 70 10.30 8.50 4.10
C ILE A 70 9.47 7.62 3.17
N ILE A 71 8.47 6.97 3.74
CA ILE A 71 7.47 6.18 3.03
C ILE A 71 6.11 6.85 3.25
N PRO A 72 5.68 7.76 2.36
CA PRO A 72 4.43 8.46 2.54
C PRO A 72 3.23 7.56 2.27
N ARG A 73 2.22 7.69 3.12
CA ARG A 73 0.91 7.05 2.96
C ARG A 73 -0.16 8.13 3.05
N GLY A 74 -0.96 8.27 2.01
CA GLY A 74 -2.01 9.28 1.98
C GLY A 74 -2.44 9.65 0.56
N GLY A 75 -3.26 10.67 0.44
CA GLY A 75 -3.77 11.14 -0.84
C GLY A 75 -2.71 11.84 -1.70
N LYS A 76 -3.02 11.98 -2.99
CA LYS A 76 -2.14 12.52 -4.03
C LYS A 76 -1.47 13.85 -3.64
N GLY A 77 -2.23 14.80 -3.08
CA GLY A 77 -1.69 16.11 -2.70
C GLY A 77 -0.61 16.05 -1.61
N LEU A 78 -0.68 15.08 -0.67
CA LEU A 78 0.38 14.86 0.31
C LEU A 78 1.64 14.31 -0.36
N ILE A 79 1.49 13.34 -1.25
CA ILE A 79 2.61 12.70 -1.96
C ILE A 79 3.30 13.70 -2.88
N GLU A 80 2.56 14.54 -3.58
CA GLU A 80 3.09 15.62 -4.44
C GLU A 80 3.88 16.64 -3.61
N ARG A 81 3.32 17.08 -2.47
CA ARG A 81 4.02 18.00 -1.56
C ARG A 81 5.34 17.40 -1.07
N ILE A 82 5.30 16.16 -0.57
CA ILE A 82 6.51 15.49 -0.09
C ILE A 82 7.53 15.33 -1.22
N SER A 83 7.09 14.94 -2.42
CA SER A 83 7.96 14.78 -3.59
C SER A 83 8.66 16.07 -4.00
N ARG A 84 8.03 17.23 -3.80
CA ARG A 84 8.58 18.54 -4.12
C ARG A 84 9.50 19.07 -3.04
N ASP A 85 9.13 18.92 -1.77
CA ASP A 85 9.73 19.65 -0.67
C ASP A 85 10.72 18.80 0.16
N ALA A 86 10.75 17.48 -0.03
CA ALA A 86 11.58 16.58 0.77
C ALA A 86 13.08 16.74 0.43
N ARG A 87 13.88 16.75 1.49
CA ARG A 87 15.35 16.64 1.46
C ARG A 87 15.83 15.24 1.87
N VAL A 88 14.91 14.41 2.35
CA VAL A 88 15.12 13.02 2.73
C VAL A 88 14.70 12.13 1.54
N PRO A 89 15.39 11.02 1.26
CA PRO A 89 14.97 10.05 0.26
C PRO A 89 13.51 9.60 0.46
N VAL A 90 12.73 9.51 -0.61
CA VAL A 90 11.30 9.18 -0.54
C VAL A 90 11.00 7.94 -1.38
N ILE A 91 10.46 6.91 -0.74
CA ILE A 91 9.87 5.74 -1.43
C ILE A 91 8.37 6.00 -1.57
N LYS A 92 7.98 6.56 -2.70
CA LYS A 92 6.59 6.97 -2.95
C LYS A 92 5.82 5.97 -3.80
N HIS A 93 4.51 5.95 -3.57
CA HIS A 93 3.53 5.26 -4.39
C HIS A 93 2.44 6.29 -4.74
N LEU A 94 2.17 6.49 -6.02
CA LEU A 94 1.13 7.39 -6.49
C LEU A 94 -0.15 6.62 -6.80
N ASP A 95 -0.17 5.95 -7.94
CA ASP A 95 -1.31 5.16 -8.39
C ASP A 95 -0.85 3.73 -8.69
N GLY A 96 -1.65 2.74 -8.32
CA GLY A 96 -1.41 1.35 -8.64
C GLY A 96 -2.28 0.95 -9.84
N ILE A 97 -1.66 0.44 -10.91
CA ILE A 97 -2.37 -0.24 -11.99
C ILE A 97 -2.07 -1.73 -11.83
N CYS A 98 -2.97 -2.42 -11.13
CA CYS A 98 -2.75 -3.81 -10.78
C CYS A 98 -3.14 -4.74 -11.92
N HIS A 99 -2.27 -5.71 -12.21
CA HIS A 99 -2.45 -6.66 -13.29
C HIS A 99 -2.64 -8.07 -12.74
N VAL A 100 -3.51 -8.83 -13.37
CA VAL A 100 -3.57 -10.29 -13.26
C VAL A 100 -3.22 -10.88 -14.61
N TYR A 101 -2.24 -11.78 -14.66
CA TYR A 101 -1.87 -12.49 -15.87
C TYR A 101 -2.29 -13.94 -15.77
N VAL A 102 -3.02 -14.42 -16.78
CA VAL A 102 -3.42 -15.81 -16.94
C VAL A 102 -2.54 -16.45 -17.99
N ASP A 103 -1.62 -17.29 -17.54
CA ASP A 103 -0.68 -18.03 -18.38
C ASP A 103 -1.38 -19.16 -19.16
N ASP A 104 -0.78 -19.62 -20.25
CA ASP A 104 -1.31 -20.70 -21.07
C ASP A 104 -1.30 -22.08 -20.38
N HIS A 105 -0.51 -22.22 -19.30
CA HIS A 105 -0.48 -23.41 -18.43
C HIS A 105 -1.31 -23.23 -17.15
N ALA A 106 -2.05 -22.14 -17.01
CA ALA A 106 -2.82 -21.87 -15.81
C ALA A 106 -4.01 -22.84 -15.65
N ASP A 107 -4.28 -23.24 -14.40
CA ASP A 107 -5.57 -23.82 -14.04
C ASP A 107 -6.67 -22.75 -14.22
N LEU A 108 -7.55 -22.96 -15.20
CA LEU A 108 -8.53 -21.95 -15.60
C LEU A 108 -9.60 -21.68 -14.55
N ASP A 109 -9.98 -22.66 -13.74
CA ASP A 109 -10.98 -22.46 -12.70
C ASP A 109 -10.39 -21.66 -11.55
N LYS A 110 -9.15 -21.93 -11.18
CA LYS A 110 -8.38 -21.11 -10.24
C LYS A 110 -8.14 -19.70 -10.77
N ALA A 111 -7.75 -19.56 -12.03
CA ALA A 111 -7.51 -18.25 -12.66
C ALA A 111 -8.79 -17.41 -12.68
N LEU A 112 -9.95 -18.02 -12.96
CA LEU A 112 -11.24 -17.36 -12.88
C LEU A 112 -11.55 -16.87 -11.48
N ALA A 113 -11.40 -17.72 -10.47
CA ALA A 113 -11.65 -17.38 -9.06
C ALA A 113 -10.74 -16.21 -8.60
N VAL A 114 -9.45 -16.25 -8.96
CA VAL A 114 -8.49 -15.19 -8.63
C VAL A 114 -8.85 -13.88 -9.32
N ALA A 115 -9.14 -13.89 -10.64
CA ALA A 115 -9.47 -12.69 -11.39
C ALA A 115 -10.75 -12.02 -10.87
N VAL A 116 -11.80 -12.82 -10.61
CA VAL A 116 -13.06 -12.32 -10.04
C VAL A 116 -12.81 -11.72 -8.67
N ASN A 117 -12.12 -12.43 -7.77
CA ASN A 117 -11.82 -11.91 -6.43
C ASN A 117 -10.96 -10.65 -6.47
N ALA A 118 -9.90 -10.62 -7.28
CA ALA A 118 -9.01 -9.47 -7.42
C ALA A 118 -9.72 -8.20 -7.88
N LYS A 119 -10.83 -8.34 -8.64
CA LYS A 119 -11.64 -7.20 -9.08
C LYS A 119 -12.75 -6.85 -8.12
N THR A 120 -13.45 -7.84 -7.55
CA THR A 120 -14.75 -7.62 -6.91
C THR A 120 -14.71 -7.57 -5.39
N GLN A 121 -13.65 -8.07 -4.77
CA GLN A 121 -13.52 -8.06 -3.30
C GLN A 121 -13.65 -6.64 -2.74
N ARG A 122 -13.04 -5.64 -3.41
CA ARG A 122 -13.09 -4.24 -2.98
C ARG A 122 -12.67 -3.32 -4.13
N PHE A 123 -13.61 -2.65 -4.75
CA PHE A 123 -13.37 -1.88 -5.98
C PHE A 123 -12.46 -0.65 -5.82
N GLY A 124 -12.41 -0.02 -4.66
CA GLY A 124 -11.71 1.24 -4.43
C GLY A 124 -10.38 1.11 -3.72
N THR A 125 -9.75 -0.08 -3.70
CA THR A 125 -8.45 -0.26 -3.06
C THR A 125 -7.30 -0.21 -4.06
N CYS A 126 -6.13 0.22 -3.58
CA CYS A 126 -4.92 0.37 -4.39
C CYS A 126 -4.38 -0.96 -4.98
N ASN A 127 -4.90 -2.10 -4.56
CA ASN A 127 -4.55 -3.44 -5.06
C ASN A 127 -5.68 -4.12 -5.83
N THR A 128 -6.74 -3.40 -6.16
CA THR A 128 -7.80 -3.91 -7.04
C THR A 128 -7.26 -4.12 -8.45
N MET A 129 -7.57 -5.25 -9.05
CA MET A 129 -7.18 -5.51 -10.45
C MET A 129 -7.82 -4.47 -11.39
N GLU A 130 -7.00 -3.84 -12.22
CA GLU A 130 -7.43 -2.92 -13.28
C GLU A 130 -7.19 -3.48 -14.68
N THR A 131 -6.21 -4.37 -14.80
CA THR A 131 -5.86 -4.98 -16.08
C THR A 131 -5.84 -6.50 -15.97
N LEU A 132 -6.53 -7.18 -16.86
CA LEU A 132 -6.47 -8.62 -17.02
C LEU A 132 -5.71 -8.94 -18.30
N LEU A 133 -4.57 -9.61 -18.17
CA LEU A 133 -3.78 -10.12 -19.28
C LEU A 133 -4.06 -11.62 -19.42
N VAL A 134 -4.30 -12.10 -20.64
CA VAL A 134 -4.61 -13.52 -20.90
C VAL A 134 -3.75 -13.98 -22.06
N ALA A 135 -3.02 -15.08 -21.89
CA ALA A 135 -2.27 -15.70 -22.98
C ALA A 135 -3.21 -16.13 -24.09
N ASP A 136 -2.77 -15.99 -25.36
CA ASP A 136 -3.62 -16.22 -26.54
C ASP A 136 -4.19 -17.65 -26.60
N ARG A 137 -3.39 -18.66 -26.22
CA ARG A 137 -3.80 -20.08 -26.21
C ARG A 137 -4.99 -20.37 -25.30
N VAL A 138 -5.19 -19.56 -24.26
CA VAL A 138 -6.31 -19.69 -23.32
C VAL A 138 -7.34 -18.57 -23.46
N ALA A 139 -7.34 -17.87 -24.57
CA ALA A 139 -8.27 -16.75 -24.84
C ALA A 139 -9.77 -17.17 -24.76
N ALA A 140 -10.10 -18.45 -24.96
CA ALA A 140 -11.44 -18.97 -24.72
C ALA A 140 -11.89 -18.84 -23.23
N ALA A 141 -10.96 -18.89 -22.29
CA ALA A 141 -11.21 -18.66 -20.87
C ALA A 141 -11.67 -17.23 -20.58
N ARG A 142 -11.23 -16.25 -21.39
CA ARG A 142 -11.67 -14.86 -21.35
C ARG A 142 -13.20 -14.74 -21.29
N ARG A 143 -13.88 -15.50 -22.13
CA ARG A 143 -15.35 -15.46 -22.22
C ARG A 143 -16.00 -15.90 -20.91
N ARG A 144 -15.45 -16.93 -20.27
CA ARG A 144 -15.92 -17.40 -18.95
C ARG A 144 -15.68 -16.35 -17.86
N ILE A 145 -14.53 -15.68 -17.86
CA ILE A 145 -14.16 -14.63 -16.89
C ILE A 145 -15.10 -13.42 -17.05
N LEU A 146 -15.34 -12.98 -18.28
CA LEU A 146 -16.24 -11.86 -18.56
C LEU A 146 -17.72 -12.19 -18.24
N GLN A 147 -18.15 -13.44 -18.48
CA GLN A 147 -19.51 -13.90 -18.19
C GLN A 147 -19.76 -14.15 -16.68
N ALA A 148 -18.72 -14.33 -15.88
CA ALA A 148 -18.82 -14.51 -14.43
C ALA A 148 -19.26 -13.24 -13.66
N GLY A 149 -19.72 -12.20 -14.38
CA GLY A 149 -20.32 -11.01 -13.78
C GLY A 149 -19.31 -9.98 -13.30
N LEU A 150 -18.14 -9.90 -13.93
CA LEU A 150 -17.31 -8.72 -13.78
C LEU A 150 -18.11 -7.52 -14.30
N PRO A 151 -18.49 -6.55 -13.46
CA PRO A 151 -19.20 -5.39 -13.93
C PRO A 151 -18.35 -4.69 -15.00
N PRO A 152 -18.94 -4.19 -16.08
CA PRO A 152 -18.23 -3.35 -17.03
C PRO A 152 -17.86 -2.06 -16.31
N VAL A 153 -16.68 -2.02 -15.71
CA VAL A 153 -16.16 -0.81 -15.10
C VAL A 153 -15.54 0.01 -16.23
N LEU A 154 -16.09 1.20 -16.44
CA LEU A 154 -15.57 2.18 -17.38
C LEU A 154 -14.07 2.41 -17.13
N GLY A 155 -13.24 2.04 -18.09
CA GLY A 155 -11.80 2.28 -18.06
C GLY A 155 -10.92 1.03 -17.99
N ASP A 156 -11.46 -0.15 -17.81
CA ASP A 156 -10.67 -1.39 -17.76
C ASP A 156 -10.06 -1.71 -19.13
N ARG A 157 -8.74 -1.72 -19.18
CA ARG A 157 -7.99 -2.13 -20.35
C ARG A 157 -7.77 -3.64 -20.32
N LEU A 158 -8.39 -4.33 -21.26
CA LEU A 158 -8.04 -5.71 -21.58
C LEU A 158 -6.94 -5.66 -22.65
N LEU A 159 -5.71 -5.99 -22.26
CA LEU A 159 -4.59 -6.06 -23.20
C LEU A 159 -4.31 -7.53 -23.52
N PHE A 160 -4.13 -7.81 -24.80
CA PHE A 160 -3.72 -9.11 -25.31
C PHE A 160 -2.29 -9.01 -25.81
N GLY A 161 -1.43 -9.88 -25.30
CA GLY A 161 -0.12 -10.10 -25.86
C GLY A 161 -0.19 -11.23 -26.90
N ALA A 162 0.48 -11.04 -28.01
CA ALA A 162 0.72 -12.07 -28.99
C ALA A 162 1.68 -13.14 -28.48
#